data_aa7155040f9cc22580a20f85a5914758
#
_entry.id   aa7155040f9cc22580a20f85a5914758
#
_cell.length_a   1.000
_cell.length_b   1.000
_cell.length_c   1.000
_cell.angle_alpha   90.00
_cell.angle_beta   90.00
_cell.angle_gamma   90.00
#
_symmetry.space_group_name_H-M   'P 1'
#
loop_
_entity.id
_entity.type
_entity.pdbx_description
1 polymer ?
#
loop_
_entity_poly.entity_id
_entity_poly.type
_entity_poly.pdbx_seq_one_letter_code
_entity_poly.pdbx_strand_id
1 'polypeptide(L)'
;MRKDHPLTKKRLTVEEFSLAEHLLVSLSGDITSPTDQALQQLGLTRRVAFTVNKFSSAIPIIKDTDLIAILPTDLIHNYLACNELVITHPPVTIPHSSISMLWHKRQSADKGLIWLRKHIKQIFIKRRTHQVETVLNTIDL
;
A
#
# COMPACT_ATOMS: atom_id res chain seq x y z
N MET A 1 -7.37 -7.29 -1.39
CA MET A 1 -7.99 -8.35 -2.20
C MET A 1 -9.49 -8.07 -2.34
N ARG A 2 -10.19 -8.66 -3.33
CA ARG A 2 -11.64 -8.52 -3.48
C ARG A 2 -12.38 -9.15 -2.28
N LYS A 3 -13.64 -8.74 -2.05
CA LYS A 3 -14.45 -9.17 -0.90
C LYS A 3 -14.59 -10.68 -0.80
N ASP A 4 -14.87 -11.33 -1.92
CA ASP A 4 -15.14 -12.78 -1.98
C ASP A 4 -13.89 -13.61 -2.33
N HIS A 5 -12.70 -13.05 -2.11
CA HIS A 5 -11.46 -13.76 -2.36
C HIS A 5 -11.34 -14.98 -1.42
N PRO A 6 -10.89 -16.15 -1.91
CA PRO A 6 -10.78 -17.37 -1.07
C PRO A 6 -9.97 -17.19 0.22
N LEU A 7 -8.96 -16.32 0.20
CA LEU A 7 -8.09 -16.04 1.35
C LEU A 7 -8.72 -15.13 2.42
N THR A 8 -9.93 -14.60 2.22
CA THR A 8 -10.62 -13.77 3.22
C THR A 8 -11.29 -14.58 4.33
N LYS A 9 -11.47 -15.88 4.13
CA LYS A 9 -12.22 -16.77 5.03
C LYS A 9 -11.50 -17.13 6.32
N LYS A 10 -10.21 -16.87 6.42
CA LYS A 10 -9.36 -17.18 7.56
C LYS A 10 -8.16 -16.23 7.64
N ARG A 11 -7.45 -16.29 8.76
CA ARG A 11 -6.20 -15.54 8.89
C ARG A 11 -5.19 -16.00 7.84
N LEU A 12 -4.69 -15.06 7.05
CA LEU A 12 -3.72 -15.30 5.99
C LEU A 12 -2.37 -15.73 6.58
N THR A 13 -1.87 -16.90 6.17
CA THR A 13 -0.53 -17.36 6.53
C THR A 13 0.53 -16.84 5.54
N VAL A 14 1.81 -16.94 5.93
CA VAL A 14 2.93 -16.51 5.07
C VAL A 14 3.00 -17.35 3.80
N GLU A 15 2.78 -18.65 3.94
CA GLU A 15 2.78 -19.59 2.84
C GLU A 15 1.66 -19.31 1.84
N GLU A 16 0.44 -19.11 2.33
CA GLU A 16 -0.71 -18.75 1.48
C GLU A 16 -0.50 -17.41 0.78
N PHE A 17 0.09 -16.44 1.48
CA PHE A 17 0.45 -15.16 0.91
C PHE A 17 1.49 -15.31 -0.20
N SER A 18 2.51 -16.16 -0.01
CA SER A 18 3.56 -16.39 -1.00
C SER A 18 3.05 -17.13 -2.23
N LEU A 19 2.11 -18.06 -2.05
CA LEU A 19 1.51 -18.86 -3.14
C LEU A 19 0.45 -18.10 -3.93
N ALA A 20 -0.09 -17.03 -3.39
CA ALA A 20 -1.09 -16.21 -4.08
C ALA A 20 -0.48 -15.50 -5.31
N GLU A 21 -1.34 -15.14 -6.25
CA GLU A 21 -0.95 -14.32 -7.40
C GLU A 21 -1.01 -12.84 -7.01
N HIS A 22 0.10 -12.13 -7.22
CA HIS A 22 0.24 -10.73 -6.81
C HIS A 22 0.11 -9.77 -7.98
N LEU A 23 -0.61 -8.66 -7.73
CA LEU A 23 -0.50 -7.45 -8.51
C LEU A 23 0.51 -6.53 -7.83
N LEU A 24 1.50 -6.09 -8.57
CA LEU A 24 2.52 -5.14 -8.12
C LEU A 24 2.30 -3.76 -8.75
N VAL A 25 2.26 -2.73 -7.92
CA VAL A 25 2.35 -1.35 -8.41
C VAL A 25 3.82 -0.94 -8.41
N SER A 26 4.38 -0.78 -9.61
CA SER A 26 5.77 -0.39 -9.82
C SER A 26 5.84 0.89 -10.64
N LEU A 27 6.28 1.97 -10.01
CA LEU A 27 6.41 3.28 -10.66
C LEU A 27 7.62 3.35 -11.61
N SER A 28 8.65 2.53 -11.34
CA SER A 28 9.90 2.44 -12.11
C SER A 28 9.90 1.32 -13.14
N GLY A 29 8.93 0.41 -13.08
CA GLY A 29 8.90 -0.80 -13.92
C GLY A 29 9.62 -2.01 -13.30
N ASP A 30 10.21 -1.85 -12.11
CA ASP A 30 10.82 -2.97 -11.40
C ASP A 30 9.77 -4.02 -11.01
N ILE A 31 10.14 -5.29 -11.10
CA ILE A 31 9.28 -6.41 -10.71
C ILE A 31 9.51 -6.86 -9.26
N THR A 32 10.41 -6.19 -8.53
CA THR A 32 10.74 -6.46 -7.14
C THR A 32 10.31 -5.31 -6.24
N SER A 33 10.03 -5.62 -4.98
CA SER A 33 9.58 -4.66 -3.98
C SER A 33 10.11 -5.03 -2.58
N PRO A 34 9.94 -4.21 -1.56
CA PRO A 34 10.27 -4.56 -0.18
C PRO A 34 9.60 -5.85 0.32
N THR A 35 8.44 -6.21 -0.24
CA THR A 35 7.75 -7.47 0.07
C THR A 35 8.56 -8.68 -0.37
N ASP A 36 9.23 -8.60 -1.52
CA ASP A 36 10.05 -9.70 -2.05
C ASP A 36 11.28 -9.92 -1.15
N GLN A 37 11.87 -8.84 -0.66
CA GLN A 37 12.97 -8.91 0.31
C GLN A 37 12.52 -9.55 1.64
N ALA A 38 11.34 -9.19 2.14
CA ALA A 38 10.80 -9.77 3.36
C ALA A 38 10.50 -11.26 3.23
N LEU A 39 9.95 -11.70 2.10
CA LEU A 39 9.72 -13.12 1.81
C LEU A 39 11.02 -13.89 1.65
N GLN A 40 12.02 -13.33 0.99
CA GLN A 40 13.33 -13.95 0.79
C GLN A 40 14.04 -14.22 2.11
N GLN A 41 13.90 -13.37 3.13
CA GLN A 41 14.42 -13.61 4.47
C GLN A 41 13.84 -14.86 5.14
N LEU A 42 12.63 -15.27 4.71
CA LEU A 42 11.95 -16.47 5.16
C LEU A 42 12.15 -17.68 4.22
N GLY A 43 13.01 -17.53 3.19
CA GLY A 43 13.22 -18.57 2.19
C GLY A 43 12.05 -18.74 1.21
N LEU A 44 11.15 -17.75 1.15
CA LEU A 44 9.97 -17.79 0.30
C LEU A 44 10.10 -16.79 -0.87
N THR A 45 9.35 -17.09 -1.94
CA THR A 45 9.20 -16.21 -3.10
C THR A 45 7.72 -16.10 -3.43
N ARG A 46 7.33 -15.05 -4.13
CA ARG A 46 5.96 -14.91 -4.64
C ARG A 46 5.95 -14.77 -6.16
N ARG A 47 4.79 -15.01 -6.76
CA ARG A 47 4.55 -14.76 -8.16
C ARG A 47 3.90 -13.38 -8.35
N VAL A 48 4.58 -12.47 -9.02
CA VAL A 48 3.97 -11.25 -9.52
C VAL A 48 3.33 -11.58 -10.87
N ALA A 49 2.02 -11.77 -10.88
CA ALA A 49 1.27 -12.14 -12.07
C ALA A 49 0.94 -10.92 -12.95
N PHE A 50 0.84 -9.72 -12.35
CA PHE A 50 0.51 -8.51 -13.07
C PHE A 50 1.21 -7.29 -12.46
N THR A 51 1.62 -6.35 -13.30
CA THR A 51 2.20 -5.07 -12.87
C THR A 51 1.45 -3.90 -13.46
N VAL A 52 1.29 -2.84 -12.67
CA VAL A 52 0.76 -1.55 -13.12
C VAL A 52 1.67 -0.42 -12.64
N ASN A 53 1.65 0.70 -13.34
CA ASN A 53 2.47 1.86 -13.00
C ASN A 53 1.74 2.94 -12.19
N LYS A 54 0.48 2.70 -11.83
CA LYS A 54 -0.34 3.63 -11.02
C LYS A 54 -1.19 2.86 -10.01
N PHE A 55 -1.28 3.39 -8.80
CA PHE A 55 -2.14 2.82 -7.77
C PHE A 55 -3.62 2.83 -8.16
N SER A 56 -4.08 3.88 -8.85
CA SER A 56 -5.47 3.98 -9.31
C SER A 56 -5.86 2.88 -10.29
N SER A 57 -4.91 2.33 -11.03
CA SER A 57 -5.14 1.21 -11.97
C SER A 57 -5.20 -0.14 -11.26
N ALA A 58 -4.63 -0.26 -10.07
CA ALA A 58 -4.61 -1.51 -9.31
C ALA A 58 -6.00 -1.88 -8.78
N ILE A 59 -6.76 -0.89 -8.31
CA ILE A 59 -8.04 -1.10 -7.62
C ILE A 59 -9.08 -1.83 -8.50
N PRO A 60 -9.38 -1.37 -9.74
CA PRO A 60 -10.33 -2.07 -10.61
C PRO A 60 -9.91 -3.52 -10.87
N ILE A 61 -8.61 -3.76 -11.11
CA ILE A 61 -8.11 -5.10 -11.41
C ILE A 61 -8.28 -6.02 -10.19
N ILE A 62 -7.97 -5.55 -8.98
CA ILE A 62 -8.11 -6.33 -7.75
C ILE A 62 -9.59 -6.67 -7.48
N LYS A 63 -10.53 -5.78 -7.80
CA LYS A 63 -11.95 -6.01 -7.62
C LYS A 63 -12.49 -7.18 -8.47
N ASP A 64 -11.98 -7.30 -9.69
CA ASP A 64 -12.48 -8.22 -10.70
C ASP A 64 -11.64 -9.50 -10.84
N THR A 65 -10.60 -9.67 -10.00
CA THR A 65 -9.68 -10.81 -10.08
C THR A 65 -9.36 -11.40 -8.70
N ASP A 66 -8.71 -12.57 -8.71
CA ASP A 66 -8.12 -13.19 -7.51
C ASP A 66 -6.69 -12.72 -7.23
N LEU A 67 -6.29 -11.57 -7.77
CA LEU A 67 -5.01 -10.97 -7.44
C LEU A 67 -5.05 -10.30 -6.07
N ILE A 68 -3.96 -10.45 -5.32
CA ILE A 68 -3.75 -9.70 -4.09
C ILE A 68 -2.70 -8.61 -4.31
N ALA A 69 -2.78 -7.50 -3.60
CA ALA A 69 -1.81 -6.42 -3.71
C ALA A 69 -1.47 -5.81 -2.35
N ILE A 70 -0.23 -5.38 -2.21
CA ILE A 70 0.20 -4.50 -1.11
C ILE A 70 0.08 -3.07 -1.59
N LEU A 71 -0.76 -2.31 -0.94
CA LEU A 71 -1.04 -0.92 -1.28
C LEU A 71 -0.93 -0.04 -0.04
N PRO A 72 -0.52 1.23 -0.18
CA PRO A 72 -0.57 2.19 0.92
C PRO A 72 -2.01 2.33 1.44
N THR A 73 -2.18 2.26 2.73
CA THR A 73 -3.50 2.34 3.40
C THR A 73 -4.23 3.63 3.03
N ASP A 74 -3.50 4.73 2.90
CA ASP A 74 -4.03 6.05 2.54
C ASP A 74 -4.76 6.08 1.19
N LEU A 75 -4.39 5.18 0.28
CA LEU A 75 -4.99 5.12 -1.06
C LEU A 75 -6.25 4.24 -1.10
N ILE A 76 -6.36 3.30 -0.18
CA ILE A 76 -7.43 2.30 -0.20
C ILE A 76 -8.67 2.79 0.56
N HIS A 77 -8.49 3.74 1.46
CA HIS A 77 -9.52 4.20 2.39
C HIS A 77 -10.85 4.59 1.72
N ASN A 78 -10.77 5.28 0.59
CA ASN A 78 -11.96 5.69 -0.16
C ASN A 78 -12.72 4.51 -0.79
N TYR A 79 -12.08 3.36 -0.94
CA TYR A 79 -12.66 2.16 -1.55
C TYR A 79 -13.23 1.18 -0.51
N LEU A 80 -12.88 1.34 0.76
CA LEU A 80 -13.46 0.56 1.87
C LEU A 80 -14.95 0.89 2.05
N ALA A 81 -15.32 2.14 1.86
CA ALA A 81 -16.71 2.58 1.97
C ALA A 81 -17.65 1.88 0.95
N CYS A 82 -17.11 1.40 -0.17
CA CYS A 82 -17.87 0.70 -1.19
C CYS A 82 -18.06 -0.81 -0.90
N ASN A 83 -17.46 -1.33 0.18
CA ASN A 83 -17.56 -2.74 0.59
C ASN A 83 -17.17 -3.76 -0.50
N GLU A 84 -16.29 -3.38 -1.42
CA GLU A 84 -15.86 -4.22 -2.55
C GLU A 84 -14.50 -4.89 -2.32
N LEU A 85 -13.71 -4.35 -1.38
CA LEU A 85 -12.39 -4.83 -1.03
C LEU A 85 -12.32 -5.21 0.45
N VAL A 86 -11.49 -6.20 0.74
CA VAL A 86 -11.07 -6.56 2.09
C VAL A 86 -9.60 -6.22 2.27
N ILE A 87 -9.30 -5.54 3.37
CA ILE A 87 -7.94 -5.27 3.82
C ILE A 87 -7.58 -6.26 4.91
N THR A 88 -6.39 -6.80 4.84
CA THR A 88 -5.80 -7.62 5.89
C THR A 88 -4.35 -7.19 6.09
N HIS A 89 -3.82 -7.44 7.27
CA HIS A 89 -2.38 -7.26 7.49
C HIS A 89 -1.59 -8.29 6.71
N PRO A 90 -0.52 -7.88 6.01
CA PRO A 90 0.39 -8.84 5.40
C PRO A 90 1.01 -9.70 6.51
N PRO A 91 1.15 -11.02 6.31
CA PRO A 91 1.70 -11.92 7.33
C PRO A 91 3.24 -11.85 7.43
N VAL A 92 3.84 -10.84 6.80
CA VAL A 92 5.28 -10.54 6.82
C VAL A 92 5.50 -9.09 7.21
N THR A 93 6.58 -8.82 7.93
CA THR A 93 6.97 -7.45 8.26
C THR A 93 7.59 -6.78 7.03
N ILE A 94 6.87 -5.84 6.45
CA ILE A 94 7.34 -5.08 5.29
C ILE A 94 7.97 -3.76 5.80
N PRO A 95 9.22 -3.44 5.40
CA PRO A 95 9.85 -2.18 5.76
C PRO A 95 8.99 -0.99 5.32
N HIS A 96 8.83 -0.03 6.21
CA HIS A 96 8.09 1.19 5.90
C HIS A 96 8.87 2.06 4.90
N SER A 97 8.21 2.46 3.83
CA SER A 97 8.75 3.46 2.92
C SER A 97 8.52 4.86 3.47
N SER A 98 9.58 5.65 3.59
CA SER A 98 9.47 7.06 3.96
C SER A 98 9.08 7.90 2.74
N ILE A 99 8.14 8.82 2.95
CA ILE A 99 7.84 9.85 1.95
C ILE A 99 8.58 11.12 2.33
N SER A 100 9.41 11.61 1.41
CA SER A 100 10.26 12.78 1.62
C SER A 100 9.89 13.89 0.64
N MET A 101 9.98 15.13 1.11
CA MET A 101 9.86 16.32 0.27
C MET A 101 11.25 16.80 -0.10
N LEU A 102 11.52 16.91 -1.39
CA LEU A 102 12.80 17.39 -1.92
C LEU A 102 12.63 18.77 -2.57
N TRP A 103 13.60 19.62 -2.40
CA TRP A 103 13.68 20.93 -3.06
C TRP A 103 15.13 21.34 -3.30
N HIS A 104 15.35 22.25 -4.24
CA HIS A 104 16.68 22.75 -4.53
C HIS A 104 17.14 23.72 -3.43
N LYS A 105 18.41 23.63 -2.99
CA LYS A 105 19.01 24.44 -1.91
C LYS A 105 18.80 25.95 -2.11
N ARG A 106 18.89 26.47 -3.34
CA ARG A 106 18.66 27.90 -3.65
C ARG A 106 17.27 28.40 -3.27
N GLN A 107 16.28 27.53 -3.15
CA GLN A 107 14.90 27.85 -2.79
C GLN A 107 14.63 27.72 -1.28
N SER A 108 15.64 27.41 -0.49
CA SER A 108 15.47 27.16 0.95
C SER A 108 15.07 28.41 1.73
N ALA A 109 15.52 29.60 1.29
CA ALA A 109 15.23 30.88 1.93
C ALA A 109 14.00 31.60 1.38
N ASP A 110 13.37 31.11 0.31
CA ASP A 110 12.16 31.69 -0.25
C ASP A 110 10.98 31.53 0.72
N LYS A 111 10.42 32.67 1.16
CA LYS A 111 9.35 32.74 2.17
C LYS A 111 8.08 32.05 1.71
N GLY A 112 7.71 32.19 0.42
CA GLY A 112 6.53 31.55 -0.16
C GLY A 112 6.67 30.03 -0.19
N LEU A 113 7.83 29.53 -0.62
CA LEU A 113 8.12 28.12 -0.66
C LEU A 113 8.29 27.50 0.74
N ILE A 114 8.81 28.26 1.71
CA ILE A 114 8.84 27.83 3.12
C ILE A 114 7.41 27.65 3.64
N TRP A 115 6.53 28.62 3.39
CA TRP A 115 5.13 28.57 3.76
C TRP A 115 4.45 27.35 3.11
N LEU A 116 4.61 27.16 1.80
CA LEU A 116 4.04 26.03 1.06
C LEU A 116 4.48 24.67 1.63
N ARG A 117 5.78 24.49 1.84
CA ARG A 117 6.34 23.25 2.43
C ARG A 117 5.76 22.96 3.81
N LYS A 118 5.62 23.99 4.64
CA LYS A 118 5.01 23.86 5.97
C LYS A 118 3.57 23.37 5.88
N HIS A 119 2.77 23.94 4.97
CA HIS A 119 1.37 23.56 4.77
C HIS A 119 1.22 22.15 4.21
N ILE A 120 2.00 21.78 3.21
CA ILE A 120 2.03 20.41 2.67
C ILE A 120 2.33 19.40 3.79
N LYS A 121 3.36 19.67 4.59
CA LYS A 121 3.72 18.81 5.73
C LYS A 121 2.59 18.68 6.75
N GLN A 122 1.92 19.78 7.10
CA GLN A 122 0.80 19.77 8.05
C GLN A 122 -0.39 18.95 7.52
N ILE A 123 -0.77 19.14 6.25
CA ILE A 123 -1.86 18.40 5.61
C ILE A 123 -1.54 16.89 5.60
N PHE A 124 -0.30 16.54 5.28
CA PHE A 124 0.14 15.16 5.20
C PHE A 124 0.10 14.46 6.58
N ILE A 125 0.58 15.13 7.62
CA ILE A 125 0.55 14.62 9.00
C ILE A 125 -0.90 14.46 9.47
N LYS A 126 -1.74 15.48 9.27
CA LYS A 126 -3.15 15.44 9.70
C LYS A 126 -3.93 14.30 9.04
N ARG A 127 -3.74 14.09 7.74
CA ARG A 127 -4.36 12.95 7.02
C ARG A 127 -3.91 11.61 7.59
N ARG A 128 -2.61 11.44 7.81
CA ARG A 128 -2.05 10.18 8.30
C ARG A 128 -2.59 9.81 9.68
N THR A 129 -2.71 10.76 10.59
CA THR A 129 -3.26 10.51 11.95
C THR A 129 -4.71 10.04 11.87
N HIS A 130 -5.55 10.71 11.08
CA HIS A 130 -6.96 10.36 10.94
C HIS A 130 -7.18 8.99 10.27
N GLN A 131 -6.32 8.61 9.33
CA GLN A 131 -6.43 7.36 8.58
C GLN A 131 -5.97 6.15 9.39
N VAL A 132 -4.94 6.28 10.21
CA VAL A 132 -4.49 5.21 11.11
C VAL A 132 -5.58 4.83 12.10
N GLU A 133 -6.28 5.79 12.69
CA GLU A 133 -7.40 5.53 13.60
C GLU A 133 -8.56 4.78 12.92
N THR A 134 -8.88 5.14 11.69
CA THR A 134 -10.00 4.51 10.97
C THR A 134 -9.67 3.08 10.53
N VAL A 135 -8.44 2.82 10.10
CA VAL A 135 -8.02 1.47 9.68
C VAL A 135 -7.92 0.53 10.88
N LEU A 136 -7.40 0.98 12.02
CA LEU A 136 -7.36 0.18 13.24
C LEU A 136 -8.77 -0.24 13.66
N ASN A 137 -9.74 0.67 13.62
CA ASN A 137 -11.13 0.37 13.94
C ASN A 137 -11.84 -0.55 12.94
N THR A 138 -11.30 -0.74 11.73
CA THR A 138 -11.87 -1.62 10.69
C THR A 138 -11.29 -3.03 10.74
N ILE A 139 -10.10 -3.21 11.31
CA ILE A 139 -9.38 -4.48 11.36
C ILE A 139 -9.72 -5.28 12.63
N ASP A 140 -10.19 -4.61 13.68
CA ASP A 140 -10.58 -5.23 14.97
C ASP A 140 -12.03 -5.78 14.98
N LEU A 141 -12.70 -5.83 13.84
CA LEU A 141 -14.02 -6.46 13.63
C LEU A 141 -13.88 -7.76 12.84
#